data_89fd3d68a636c22108db650d3a126382
#
_entry.id   89fd3d68a636c22108db650d3a126382
#
_cell.length_a   1.000
_cell.length_b   1.000
_cell.length_c   1.000
_cell.angle_alpha   90.00
_cell.angle_beta   90.00
_cell.angle_gamma   90.00
#
_symmetry.space_group_name_H-M   'P 1'
#
loop_
_entity.id
_entity.type
_entity.pdbx_description
1 polymer ?
#
loop_
_entity_poly.entity_id
_entity_poly.type
_entity_poly.pdbx_seq_one_letter_code
_entity_poly.pdbx_strand_id
1 'polypeptide(L)'
;MKDNISEEEVRKFNKLAEEWWNPDGSFAALHTLNPLRFNYIKNWAEINKKKCLDIGCGGGILTESLSKYADHVDGLDMANKAISVAKNHQELMGIKNITYHNSNLEKFVEINHEQYDVLTCMEMLEHVPSPEQIIESCSKALIGGGHLFISTINRNIKSYLMAIIGAEYILKLLPQGTHEFDSFLKPSEIEQWSRKSGLNLIDLTGVMYNPITKTFKLTDNVSVNYMMHFRKE
;
A
#
# COMPACT_ATOMS: atom_id res chain seq x y z
N MET A 1 12.24 -15.75 -15.56
CA MET A 1 12.57 -15.06 -14.30
C MET A 1 11.75 -15.66 -13.17
N LYS A 2 12.27 -15.75 -11.95
CA LYS A 2 11.45 -16.13 -10.79
C LYS A 2 10.43 -15.00 -10.57
N ASP A 3 9.17 -15.35 -10.36
CA ASP A 3 8.15 -14.35 -10.05
C ASP A 3 8.53 -13.62 -8.74
N ASN A 4 8.36 -12.30 -8.69
CA ASN A 4 8.66 -11.45 -7.52
C ASN A 4 7.54 -11.57 -6.47
N ILE A 5 7.34 -12.79 -5.97
CA ILE A 5 6.23 -13.17 -5.09
C ILE A 5 6.77 -13.99 -3.94
N SER A 6 6.38 -13.63 -2.72
CA SER A 6 6.51 -14.50 -1.54
C SER A 6 5.25 -15.34 -1.38
N GLU A 7 5.34 -16.63 -1.72
CA GLU A 7 4.20 -17.55 -1.54
C GLU A 7 3.78 -17.68 -0.07
N GLU A 8 4.70 -17.48 0.86
CA GLU A 8 4.42 -17.50 2.29
C GLU A 8 3.53 -16.32 2.69
N GLU A 9 3.87 -15.11 2.24
CA GLU A 9 3.06 -13.91 2.47
C GLU A 9 1.68 -14.03 1.81
N VAL A 10 1.61 -14.52 0.58
CA VAL A 10 0.31 -14.76 -0.09
C VAL A 10 -0.55 -15.75 0.70
N ARG A 11 0.03 -16.84 1.23
CA ARG A 11 -0.71 -17.79 2.08
C ARG A 11 -1.20 -17.15 3.38
N LYS A 12 -0.38 -16.30 4.01
CA LYS A 12 -0.72 -15.58 5.23
C LYS A 12 -1.91 -14.62 5.02
N PHE A 13 -1.86 -13.79 3.99
CA PHE A 13 -2.96 -12.88 3.66
C PHE A 13 -4.24 -13.61 3.24
N ASN A 14 -4.12 -14.71 2.49
CA ASN A 14 -5.26 -15.56 2.18
C ASN A 14 -5.94 -16.16 3.42
N LYS A 15 -5.17 -16.52 4.46
CA LYS A 15 -5.70 -17.08 5.71
C LYS A 15 -6.52 -16.04 6.50
N LEU A 16 -6.14 -14.77 6.43
CA LEU A 16 -6.77 -13.68 7.16
C LEU A 16 -7.85 -12.94 6.35
N ALA A 17 -8.08 -13.32 5.10
CA ALA A 17 -8.87 -12.54 4.15
C ALA A 17 -10.30 -12.22 4.64
N GLU A 18 -10.98 -13.15 5.30
CA GLU A 18 -12.35 -12.96 5.79
C GLU A 18 -12.47 -11.86 6.86
N GLU A 19 -11.36 -11.51 7.53
CA GLU A 19 -11.34 -10.46 8.55
C GLU A 19 -11.15 -9.05 7.98
N TRP A 20 -10.94 -8.90 6.66
CA TRP A 20 -10.51 -7.64 6.06
C TRP A 20 -11.43 -6.46 6.37
N TRP A 21 -12.75 -6.69 6.33
CA TRP A 21 -13.76 -5.68 6.61
C TRP A 21 -14.32 -5.71 8.04
N ASN A 22 -13.73 -6.52 8.93
CA ASN A 22 -14.06 -6.49 10.35
C ASN A 22 -13.29 -5.34 11.03
N PRO A 23 -13.96 -4.27 11.51
CA PRO A 23 -13.30 -3.12 12.12
C PRO A 23 -12.63 -3.44 13.46
N ASP A 24 -12.96 -4.58 14.07
CA ASP A 24 -12.37 -5.07 15.33
C ASP A 24 -11.45 -6.30 15.10
N GLY A 25 -11.22 -6.67 13.85
CA GLY A 25 -10.42 -7.83 13.43
C GLY A 25 -8.94 -7.53 13.25
N SER A 26 -8.23 -8.46 12.62
CA SER A 26 -6.78 -8.40 12.36
C SER A 26 -6.35 -7.16 11.54
N PHE A 27 -7.26 -6.55 10.80
CA PHE A 27 -6.99 -5.38 9.97
C PHE A 27 -7.60 -4.07 10.53
N ALA A 28 -8.03 -4.05 11.80
CA ALA A 28 -8.61 -2.86 12.46
C ALA A 28 -7.72 -1.61 12.33
N ALA A 29 -6.39 -1.78 12.42
CA ALA A 29 -5.44 -0.69 12.27
C ALA A 29 -5.51 -0.04 10.87
N LEU A 30 -5.76 -0.83 9.80
CA LEU A 30 -5.88 -0.31 8.44
C LEU A 30 -7.14 0.57 8.28
N HIS A 31 -8.25 0.19 8.90
CA HIS A 31 -9.48 1.01 8.89
C HIS A 31 -9.25 2.37 9.54
N THR A 32 -8.51 2.40 10.66
CA THR A 32 -8.18 3.65 11.37
C THR A 32 -7.15 4.49 10.60
N LEU A 33 -6.20 3.86 9.90
CA LEU A 33 -5.13 4.53 9.15
C LEU A 33 -5.62 5.04 7.79
N ASN A 34 -6.60 4.37 7.16
CA ASN A 34 -7.02 4.65 5.80
C ASN A 34 -7.48 6.12 5.55
N PRO A 35 -8.24 6.78 6.44
CA PRO A 35 -8.58 8.20 6.26
C PRO A 35 -7.35 9.11 6.19
N LEU A 36 -6.30 8.82 6.97
CA LEU A 36 -5.04 9.58 6.93
C LEU A 36 -4.32 9.40 5.60
N ARG A 37 -4.19 8.14 5.11
CA ARG A 37 -3.59 7.82 3.82
C ARG A 37 -4.32 8.51 2.68
N PHE A 38 -5.63 8.37 2.66
CA PHE A 38 -6.47 8.97 1.63
C PHE A 38 -6.38 10.50 1.60
N ASN A 39 -6.39 11.16 2.77
CA ASN A 39 -6.22 12.62 2.86
C ASN A 39 -4.82 13.05 2.42
N TYR A 40 -3.77 12.28 2.75
CA TYR A 40 -2.42 12.53 2.27
C TYR A 40 -2.36 12.51 0.74
N ILE A 41 -2.93 11.48 0.09
CA ILE A 41 -2.98 11.36 -1.36
C ILE A 41 -3.70 12.57 -1.97
N LYS A 42 -4.87 12.93 -1.46
CA LYS A 42 -5.66 14.08 -1.95
C LYS A 42 -4.98 15.43 -1.82
N ASN A 43 -4.11 15.60 -0.84
CA ASN A 43 -3.37 16.84 -0.67
C ASN A 43 -2.29 17.05 -1.74
N TRP A 44 -1.81 15.97 -2.35
CA TRP A 44 -0.72 16.00 -3.32
C TRP A 44 -1.15 15.73 -4.76
N ALA A 45 -2.25 15.03 -4.97
CA ALA A 45 -2.73 14.65 -6.31
C ALA A 45 -4.21 14.92 -6.49
N GLU A 46 -4.58 15.48 -7.64
CA GLU A 46 -5.97 15.54 -8.08
C GLU A 46 -6.41 14.13 -8.50
N ILE A 47 -7.42 13.59 -7.81
CA ILE A 47 -7.94 12.24 -8.07
C ILE A 47 -9.20 12.30 -8.95
N ASN A 48 -9.89 13.45 -8.95
CA ASN A 48 -11.18 13.57 -9.64
C ASN A 48 -11.02 13.32 -11.14
N LYS A 49 -11.81 12.39 -11.66
CA LYS A 49 -11.78 11.94 -13.06
C LYS A 49 -10.43 11.34 -13.49
N LYS A 50 -9.66 10.81 -12.56
CA LYS A 50 -8.36 10.19 -12.81
C LYS A 50 -8.48 8.67 -12.80
N LYS A 51 -7.57 8.00 -13.52
CA LYS A 51 -7.40 6.55 -13.48
C LYS A 51 -6.36 6.19 -12.41
N CYS A 52 -6.77 5.40 -11.42
CA CYS A 52 -5.93 5.01 -10.29
C CYS A 52 -5.61 3.52 -10.34
N LEU A 53 -4.45 3.13 -9.79
CA LEU A 53 -4.07 1.75 -9.54
C LEU A 53 -3.63 1.60 -8.08
N ASP A 54 -4.28 0.68 -7.34
CA ASP A 54 -3.94 0.34 -5.96
C ASP A 54 -3.23 -1.02 -5.93
N ILE A 55 -1.93 -1.00 -5.64
CA ILE A 55 -1.03 -2.14 -5.70
C ILE A 55 -0.90 -2.75 -4.30
N GLY A 56 -1.15 -4.06 -4.18
CA GLY A 56 -1.32 -4.71 -2.87
C GLY A 56 -2.60 -4.27 -2.20
N CYS A 57 -3.70 -4.19 -2.97
CA CYS A 57 -4.97 -3.61 -2.52
C CYS A 57 -5.66 -4.42 -1.40
N GLY A 58 -5.27 -5.69 -1.20
CA GLY A 58 -5.88 -6.59 -0.23
C GLY A 58 -7.39 -6.72 -0.41
N GLY A 59 -8.14 -6.48 0.65
CA GLY A 59 -9.61 -6.47 0.65
C GLY A 59 -10.24 -5.17 0.16
N GLY A 60 -9.46 -4.20 -0.36
CA GLY A 60 -9.98 -3.04 -1.09
C GLY A 60 -10.29 -1.78 -0.27
N ILE A 61 -9.83 -1.66 0.97
CA ILE A 61 -10.17 -0.53 1.86
C ILE A 61 -9.76 0.82 1.24
N LEU A 62 -8.52 0.95 0.73
CA LEU A 62 -8.06 2.18 0.08
C LEU A 62 -8.64 2.30 -1.34
N THR A 63 -8.72 1.20 -2.08
CA THR A 63 -9.31 1.14 -3.42
C THR A 63 -10.72 1.74 -3.44
N GLU A 64 -11.58 1.36 -2.49
CA GLU A 64 -12.94 1.91 -2.37
C GLU A 64 -12.96 3.38 -1.94
N SER A 65 -11.96 3.82 -1.18
CA SER A 65 -11.84 5.24 -0.84
C SER A 65 -11.45 6.09 -2.05
N LEU A 66 -10.54 5.59 -2.90
CA LEU A 66 -10.16 6.22 -4.17
C LEU A 66 -11.34 6.28 -5.15
N SER A 67 -12.13 5.21 -5.25
CA SER A 67 -13.25 5.11 -6.21
C SER A 67 -14.33 6.16 -6.02
N LYS A 68 -14.45 6.76 -4.83
CA LYS A 68 -15.40 7.84 -4.54
C LYS A 68 -15.13 9.12 -5.36
N TYR A 69 -13.93 9.26 -5.91
CA TYR A 69 -13.49 10.46 -6.63
C TYR A 69 -12.91 10.13 -8.01
N ALA A 70 -12.23 8.99 -8.14
CA ALA A 70 -11.61 8.55 -9.39
C ALA A 70 -12.66 8.22 -10.47
N ASP A 71 -12.27 8.35 -11.72
CA ASP A 71 -13.06 7.84 -12.85
C ASP A 71 -13.09 6.30 -12.79
N HIS A 72 -11.93 5.70 -12.61
CA HIS A 72 -11.79 4.26 -12.46
C HIS A 72 -10.61 3.91 -11.53
N VAL A 73 -10.75 2.83 -10.76
CA VAL A 73 -9.69 2.28 -9.94
C VAL A 73 -9.48 0.81 -10.26
N ASP A 74 -8.27 0.44 -10.64
CA ASP A 74 -7.84 -0.95 -10.66
C ASP A 74 -7.20 -1.31 -9.31
N GLY A 75 -7.65 -2.39 -8.66
CA GLY A 75 -7.05 -2.95 -7.45
C GLY A 75 -6.33 -4.25 -7.79
N LEU A 76 -5.06 -4.36 -7.40
CA LEU A 76 -4.20 -5.50 -7.73
C LEU A 76 -3.66 -6.17 -6.47
N ASP A 77 -3.85 -7.48 -6.35
CA ASP A 77 -3.29 -8.28 -5.27
C ASP A 77 -3.04 -9.74 -5.69
N MET A 78 -2.03 -10.36 -5.08
CA MET A 78 -1.70 -11.78 -5.28
C MET A 78 -2.54 -12.73 -4.43
N ALA A 79 -3.12 -12.26 -3.31
CA ALA A 79 -3.96 -13.06 -2.43
C ALA A 79 -5.38 -13.18 -3.02
N ASN A 80 -5.65 -14.29 -3.69
CA ASN A 80 -6.92 -14.51 -4.38
C ASN A 80 -8.14 -14.44 -3.48
N LYS A 81 -8.03 -14.85 -2.21
CA LYS A 81 -9.13 -14.73 -1.23
C LYS A 81 -9.37 -13.27 -0.83
N ALA A 82 -8.31 -12.47 -0.66
CA ALA A 82 -8.44 -11.04 -0.41
C ALA A 82 -9.18 -10.34 -1.58
N ILE A 83 -8.80 -10.65 -2.82
CA ILE A 83 -9.52 -10.18 -4.01
C ILE A 83 -10.99 -10.63 -4.04
N SER A 84 -11.28 -11.86 -3.63
CA SER A 84 -12.67 -12.33 -3.54
C SER A 84 -13.47 -11.53 -2.51
N VAL A 85 -12.90 -11.25 -1.34
CA VAL A 85 -13.50 -10.42 -0.31
C VAL A 85 -13.70 -8.99 -0.80
N ALA A 86 -12.72 -8.39 -1.49
CA ALA A 86 -12.84 -7.07 -2.08
C ALA A 86 -13.99 -6.99 -3.09
N LYS A 87 -14.12 -7.97 -4.00
CA LYS A 87 -15.22 -8.05 -4.97
C LYS A 87 -16.58 -8.18 -4.30
N ASN A 88 -16.71 -9.03 -3.30
CA ASN A 88 -17.96 -9.21 -2.55
C ASN A 88 -18.37 -7.91 -1.83
N HIS A 89 -17.41 -7.20 -1.21
CA HIS A 89 -17.71 -5.94 -0.55
C HIS A 89 -18.07 -4.85 -1.56
N GLN A 90 -17.36 -4.75 -2.69
CA GLN A 90 -17.71 -3.88 -3.80
C GLN A 90 -19.16 -4.08 -4.29
N GLU A 91 -19.57 -5.34 -4.46
CA GLU A 91 -20.93 -5.70 -4.86
C GLU A 91 -21.97 -5.26 -3.81
N LEU A 92 -21.69 -5.56 -2.52
CA LEU A 92 -22.52 -5.16 -1.40
C LEU A 92 -22.74 -3.65 -1.33
N MET A 93 -21.67 -2.88 -1.59
CA MET A 93 -21.67 -1.41 -1.58
C MET A 93 -22.17 -0.79 -2.90
N GLY A 94 -22.43 -1.60 -3.94
CA GLY A 94 -22.91 -1.14 -5.24
C GLY A 94 -21.91 -0.29 -6.03
N ILE A 95 -20.61 -0.41 -5.78
CA ILE A 95 -19.56 0.37 -6.44
C ILE A 95 -19.33 -0.18 -7.86
N LYS A 96 -19.30 0.69 -8.88
CA LYS A 96 -19.26 0.30 -10.30
C LYS A 96 -17.94 0.60 -11.01
N ASN A 97 -17.11 1.48 -10.45
CA ASN A 97 -15.89 1.98 -11.06
C ASN A 97 -14.61 1.40 -10.47
N ILE A 98 -14.67 0.15 -9.96
CA ILE A 98 -13.50 -0.62 -9.53
C ILE A 98 -13.41 -1.91 -10.35
N THR A 99 -12.19 -2.28 -10.74
CA THR A 99 -11.88 -3.61 -11.25
C THR A 99 -10.78 -4.26 -10.40
N TYR A 100 -11.06 -5.40 -9.80
CA TYR A 100 -10.09 -6.15 -9.01
C TYR A 100 -9.43 -7.26 -9.80
N HIS A 101 -8.09 -7.33 -9.75
CA HIS A 101 -7.25 -8.27 -10.47
C HIS A 101 -6.42 -9.14 -9.51
N ASN A 102 -6.47 -10.45 -9.67
CA ASN A 102 -5.55 -11.37 -9.01
C ASN A 102 -4.35 -11.60 -9.92
N SER A 103 -3.34 -10.75 -9.83
CA SER A 103 -2.13 -10.77 -10.66
C SER A 103 -0.95 -10.09 -9.97
N ASN A 104 0.27 -10.39 -10.38
CA ASN A 104 1.43 -9.59 -10.00
C ASN A 104 1.53 -8.34 -10.87
N LEU A 105 2.21 -7.32 -10.34
CA LEU A 105 2.31 -6.01 -11.00
C LEU A 105 3.11 -6.11 -12.31
N GLU A 106 4.18 -6.88 -12.34
CA GLU A 106 5.07 -7.00 -13.51
C GLU A 106 4.33 -7.52 -14.75
N LYS A 107 3.51 -8.56 -14.57
CA LYS A 107 2.65 -9.10 -15.65
C LYS A 107 1.54 -8.12 -16.02
N PHE A 108 0.97 -7.46 -15.01
CA PHE A 108 -0.12 -6.53 -15.22
C PHE A 108 0.31 -5.32 -16.07
N VAL A 109 1.50 -4.78 -15.84
CA VAL A 109 2.00 -3.61 -16.58
C VAL A 109 2.45 -3.92 -18.00
N GLU A 110 2.71 -5.20 -18.36
CA GLU A 110 3.00 -5.58 -19.75
C GLU A 110 1.89 -5.19 -20.73
N ILE A 111 0.64 -5.17 -20.25
CA ILE A 111 -0.55 -4.81 -21.04
C ILE A 111 -1.18 -3.48 -20.59
N ASN A 112 -0.73 -2.88 -19.48
CA ASN A 112 -1.27 -1.65 -18.91
C ASN A 112 -0.17 -0.59 -18.73
N HIS A 113 0.67 -0.41 -19.74
CA HIS A 113 1.77 0.55 -19.72
C HIS A 113 1.27 1.99 -19.88
N GLU A 114 1.79 2.92 -19.07
CA GLU A 114 1.50 4.37 -19.13
C GLU A 114 0.00 4.71 -19.18
N GLN A 115 -0.79 4.13 -18.26
CA GLN A 115 -2.24 4.31 -18.24
C GLN A 115 -2.78 5.02 -17.00
N TYR A 116 -1.98 5.12 -15.93
CA TYR A 116 -2.47 5.58 -14.63
C TYR A 116 -1.95 6.96 -14.27
N ASP A 117 -2.83 7.80 -13.76
CA ASP A 117 -2.52 9.13 -13.21
C ASP A 117 -1.98 9.02 -11.78
N VAL A 118 -2.54 8.10 -10.97
CA VAL A 118 -2.22 7.94 -9.56
C VAL A 118 -2.04 6.46 -9.24
N LEU A 119 -0.89 6.12 -8.65
CA LEU A 119 -0.60 4.80 -8.09
C LEU A 119 -0.47 4.88 -6.56
N THR A 120 -1.00 3.86 -5.90
CA THR A 120 -0.78 3.62 -4.47
C THR A 120 -0.14 2.25 -4.26
N CYS A 121 0.86 2.18 -3.36
CA CYS A 121 1.55 0.97 -2.94
C CYS A 121 1.79 1.08 -1.42
N MET A 122 0.78 0.71 -0.64
CA MET A 122 0.73 0.97 0.79
C MET A 122 0.94 -0.32 1.59
N GLU A 123 2.00 -0.37 2.41
CA GLU A 123 2.37 -1.53 3.25
C GLU A 123 2.49 -2.83 2.40
N MET A 124 3.15 -2.77 1.26
CA MET A 124 3.27 -3.91 0.36
C MET A 124 4.74 -4.23 0.03
N LEU A 125 5.60 -3.22 -0.06
CA LEU A 125 6.99 -3.40 -0.50
C LEU A 125 7.81 -4.30 0.43
N GLU A 126 7.50 -4.33 1.72
CA GLU A 126 8.14 -5.20 2.72
C GLU A 126 7.76 -6.68 2.57
N HIS A 127 6.75 -7.01 1.78
CA HIS A 127 6.23 -8.36 1.58
C HIS A 127 6.69 -9.02 0.27
N VAL A 128 7.53 -8.33 -0.51
CA VAL A 128 8.03 -8.86 -1.80
C VAL A 128 9.54 -9.09 -1.79
N PRO A 129 10.04 -10.11 -2.53
CA PRO A 129 11.48 -10.40 -2.60
C PRO A 129 12.34 -9.28 -3.19
N SER A 130 11.81 -8.50 -4.14
CA SER A 130 12.53 -7.45 -4.87
C SER A 130 11.70 -6.16 -4.97
N PRO A 131 11.69 -5.31 -3.93
CA PRO A 131 10.96 -4.03 -3.92
C PRO A 131 11.36 -3.10 -5.06
N GLU A 132 12.64 -3.10 -5.48
CA GLU A 132 13.14 -2.30 -6.60
C GLU A 132 12.39 -2.60 -7.90
N GLN A 133 12.07 -3.87 -8.19
CA GLN A 133 11.32 -4.27 -9.39
C GLN A 133 9.86 -3.79 -9.34
N ILE A 134 9.26 -3.73 -8.16
CA ILE A 134 7.91 -3.16 -7.99
C ILE A 134 7.93 -1.67 -8.32
N ILE A 135 8.91 -0.93 -7.81
CA ILE A 135 9.04 0.52 -8.08
C ILE A 135 9.27 0.79 -9.58
N GLU A 136 10.11 -0.01 -10.23
CA GLU A 136 10.30 0.07 -11.69
C GLU A 136 8.98 -0.19 -12.45
N SER A 137 8.22 -1.20 -12.02
CA SER A 137 6.93 -1.51 -12.62
C SER A 137 5.88 -0.43 -12.35
N CYS A 138 5.88 0.20 -11.17
CA CYS A 138 5.06 1.37 -10.87
C CYS A 138 5.36 2.52 -11.85
N SER A 139 6.64 2.80 -12.10
CA SER A 139 7.02 3.83 -13.07
C SER A 139 6.53 3.52 -14.49
N LYS A 140 6.61 2.25 -14.91
CA LYS A 140 6.09 1.83 -16.23
C LYS A 140 4.57 1.99 -16.35
N ALA A 141 3.82 1.79 -15.29
CA ALA A 141 2.36 1.93 -15.28
C ALA A 141 1.90 3.40 -15.30
N LEU A 142 2.69 4.31 -14.71
CA LEU A 142 2.37 5.74 -14.64
C LEU A 142 2.51 6.45 -15.99
N ILE A 143 1.60 7.36 -16.27
CA ILE A 143 1.76 8.38 -17.32
C ILE A 143 2.86 9.39 -16.93
N GLY A 144 3.41 10.14 -17.89
CA GLY A 144 4.26 11.31 -17.59
C GLY A 144 3.49 12.32 -16.71
N GLY A 145 4.15 12.80 -15.64
CA GLY A 145 3.54 13.68 -14.65
C GLY A 145 2.65 12.97 -13.62
N GLY A 146 2.46 11.66 -13.70
CA GLY A 146 1.67 10.87 -12.76
C GLY A 146 2.31 10.75 -11.37
N HIS A 147 1.52 10.35 -10.38
CA HIS A 147 1.86 10.35 -8.96
C HIS A 147 1.94 8.93 -8.39
N LEU A 148 3.01 8.61 -7.65
CA LEU A 148 3.16 7.37 -6.90
C LEU A 148 3.21 7.68 -5.40
N PHE A 149 2.36 7.00 -4.64
CA PHE A 149 2.35 7.05 -3.18
C PHE A 149 2.75 5.71 -2.60
N ILE A 150 3.74 5.71 -1.72
CA ILE A 150 4.27 4.52 -1.06
C ILE A 150 4.16 4.71 0.45
N SER A 151 3.81 3.67 1.20
CA SER A 151 4.04 3.60 2.64
C SER A 151 4.66 2.28 3.03
N THR A 152 5.51 2.29 4.06
CA THR A 152 6.14 1.11 4.64
C THR A 152 6.80 1.44 5.99
N ILE A 153 7.47 0.44 6.58
CA ILE A 153 8.16 0.54 7.86
C ILE A 153 9.66 0.76 7.63
N ASN A 154 10.24 1.72 8.36
CA ASN A 154 11.66 2.06 8.25
C ASN A 154 12.54 0.98 8.92
N ARG A 155 13.64 0.57 8.30
CA ARG A 155 14.58 -0.41 8.83
C ARG A 155 15.56 0.24 9.82
N ASN A 156 15.22 0.23 11.11
CA ASN A 156 16.08 0.63 12.22
C ASN A 156 15.64 -0.02 13.56
N ILE A 157 16.48 0.10 14.59
CA ILE A 157 16.21 -0.51 15.90
C ILE A 157 14.92 0.01 16.53
N LYS A 158 14.59 1.28 16.34
CA LYS A 158 13.38 1.89 16.91
C LYS A 158 12.13 1.30 16.28
N SER A 159 12.09 1.13 14.96
CA SER A 159 10.97 0.50 14.25
C SER A 159 10.80 -0.96 14.64
N TYR A 160 11.91 -1.69 14.82
CA TYR A 160 11.89 -3.05 15.35
C TYR A 160 11.19 -3.12 16.70
N LEU A 161 11.59 -2.28 17.65
CA LEU A 161 10.99 -2.24 18.99
C LEU A 161 9.51 -1.82 18.96
N MET A 162 9.16 -0.87 18.13
CA MET A 162 7.79 -0.35 18.09
C MET A 162 6.85 -1.16 17.22
N ALA A 163 7.25 -1.58 16.04
CA ALA A 163 6.40 -2.33 15.11
C ALA A 163 6.26 -3.80 15.54
N ILE A 164 7.37 -4.48 15.88
CA ILE A 164 7.33 -5.89 16.25
C ILE A 164 6.96 -6.04 17.72
N ILE A 165 7.73 -5.48 18.65
CA ILE A 165 7.47 -5.69 20.07
C ILE A 165 6.24 -4.90 20.53
N GLY A 166 6.11 -3.64 20.11
CA GLY A 166 5.00 -2.77 20.52
C GLY A 166 3.67 -3.18 19.89
N ALA A 167 3.59 -3.24 18.57
CA ALA A 167 2.32 -3.46 17.87
C ALA A 167 1.87 -4.92 17.91
N GLU A 168 2.78 -5.89 17.73
CA GLU A 168 2.40 -7.31 17.66
C GLU A 168 2.25 -7.95 19.04
N TYR A 169 3.16 -7.68 19.98
CA TYR A 169 3.19 -8.38 21.28
C TYR A 169 2.49 -7.62 22.41
N ILE A 170 2.66 -6.30 22.49
CA ILE A 170 2.13 -5.50 23.62
C ILE A 170 0.70 -4.99 23.30
N LEU A 171 0.54 -4.30 22.19
CA LEU A 171 -0.74 -3.67 21.83
C LEU A 171 -1.68 -4.60 21.06
N LYS A 172 -1.15 -5.71 20.52
CA LYS A 172 -1.91 -6.69 19.70
C LYS A 172 -2.71 -6.03 18.57
N LEU A 173 -2.16 -4.97 17.99
CA LEU A 173 -2.75 -4.25 16.86
C LEU A 173 -2.64 -5.04 15.56
N LEU A 174 -1.66 -5.93 15.49
CA LEU A 174 -1.36 -6.77 14.33
C LEU A 174 -1.11 -8.22 14.80
N PRO A 175 -1.39 -9.22 13.97
CA PRO A 175 -1.03 -10.61 14.26
C PRO A 175 0.48 -10.77 14.47
N GLN A 176 0.89 -11.68 15.36
CA GLN A 176 2.30 -12.00 15.57
C GLN A 176 2.94 -12.57 14.32
N GLY A 177 4.18 -12.15 14.03
CA GLY A 177 4.92 -12.54 12.83
C GLY A 177 4.41 -11.85 11.55
N THR A 178 3.76 -10.69 11.70
CA THR A 178 3.34 -9.89 10.53
C THR A 178 4.55 -9.28 9.85
N HIS A 179 5.60 -8.94 10.59
CA HIS A 179 6.77 -8.24 10.05
C HIS A 179 8.08 -8.94 10.40
N GLU A 180 8.96 -9.02 9.41
CA GLU A 180 10.36 -9.41 9.57
C GLU A 180 11.24 -8.16 9.45
N PHE A 181 12.18 -7.96 10.40
CA PHE A 181 13.04 -6.76 10.42
C PHE A 181 13.85 -6.57 9.14
N ASP A 182 14.34 -7.66 8.55
CA ASP A 182 15.17 -7.63 7.36
C ASP A 182 14.41 -7.18 6.11
N SER A 183 13.07 -7.31 6.14
CA SER A 183 12.17 -6.87 5.06
C SER A 183 11.82 -5.38 5.13
N PHE A 184 12.12 -4.68 6.25
CA PHE A 184 11.87 -3.25 6.37
C PHE A 184 12.77 -2.45 5.42
N LEU A 185 12.28 -1.30 4.95
CA LEU A 185 12.92 -0.50 3.91
C LEU A 185 13.29 0.89 4.42
N LYS A 186 14.50 1.35 4.10
CA LYS A 186 14.91 2.72 4.42
C LYS A 186 14.36 3.69 3.36
N PRO A 187 13.94 4.91 3.75
CA PRO A 187 13.53 5.94 2.78
C PRO A 187 14.57 6.19 1.69
N SER A 188 15.87 6.12 2.03
CA SER A 188 16.97 6.32 1.07
C SER A 188 17.07 5.21 0.02
N GLU A 189 16.68 3.97 0.35
CA GLU A 189 16.66 2.86 -0.61
C GLU A 189 15.53 3.06 -1.62
N ILE A 190 14.31 3.36 -1.13
CA ILE A 190 13.15 3.64 -1.99
C ILE A 190 13.43 4.86 -2.88
N GLU A 191 13.98 5.95 -2.33
CA GLU A 191 14.34 7.14 -3.12
C GLU A 191 15.33 6.80 -4.23
N GLN A 192 16.37 6.02 -3.93
CA GLN A 192 17.37 5.62 -4.89
C GLN A 192 16.78 4.80 -6.05
N TRP A 193 15.92 3.81 -5.74
CA TRP A 193 15.26 3.00 -6.76
C TRP A 193 14.25 3.81 -7.58
N SER A 194 13.51 4.68 -6.93
CA SER A 194 12.53 5.58 -7.58
C SER A 194 13.22 6.51 -8.57
N ARG A 195 14.31 7.17 -8.17
CA ARG A 195 15.09 8.06 -9.02
C ARG A 195 15.71 7.34 -10.23
N LYS A 196 16.21 6.12 -10.05
CA LYS A 196 16.69 5.28 -11.16
C LYS A 196 15.57 4.95 -12.17
N SER A 197 14.32 4.93 -11.72
CA SER A 197 13.15 4.64 -12.52
C SER A 197 12.44 5.89 -13.06
N GLY A 198 13.07 7.09 -13.00
CA GLY A 198 12.48 8.34 -13.49
C GLY A 198 11.37 8.91 -12.61
N LEU A 199 11.40 8.60 -11.31
CA LEU A 199 10.45 9.12 -10.32
C LEU A 199 11.16 10.09 -9.37
N ASN A 200 10.69 11.33 -9.29
CA ASN A 200 11.22 12.36 -8.42
C ASN A 200 10.48 12.38 -7.08
N LEU A 201 11.23 12.37 -5.98
CA LEU A 201 10.67 12.51 -4.64
C LEU A 201 10.10 13.93 -4.45
N ILE A 202 8.84 14.03 -4.08
CA ILE A 202 8.13 15.28 -3.81
C ILE A 202 7.95 15.49 -2.31
N ASP A 203 7.60 14.42 -1.55
CA ASP A 203 7.38 14.50 -0.12
C ASP A 203 7.79 13.21 0.59
N LEU A 204 8.24 13.36 1.85
CA LEU A 204 8.54 12.28 2.77
C LEU A 204 8.01 12.67 4.14
N THR A 205 7.03 11.95 4.65
CA THR A 205 6.40 12.22 5.94
C THR A 205 6.29 10.96 6.80
N GLY A 206 6.40 11.12 8.11
CA GLY A 206 6.23 10.03 9.06
C GLY A 206 4.75 9.81 9.42
N VAL A 207 4.45 8.59 9.85
CA VAL A 207 3.15 8.22 10.41
C VAL A 207 3.33 7.77 11.84
N MET A 208 2.62 8.39 12.76
CA MET A 208 2.68 8.07 14.18
C MET A 208 1.33 7.62 14.70
N TYR A 209 1.31 6.46 15.38
CA TYR A 209 0.15 5.97 16.11
C TYR A 209 0.16 6.47 17.55
N ASN A 210 -0.98 6.94 18.04
CA ASN A 210 -1.18 7.27 19.46
C ASN A 210 -2.03 6.17 20.12
N PRO A 211 -1.45 5.35 21.00
CA PRO A 211 -2.17 4.24 21.62
C PRO A 211 -3.28 4.66 22.61
N ILE A 212 -3.23 5.88 23.13
CA ILE A 212 -4.24 6.42 24.07
C ILE A 212 -5.51 6.80 23.30
N THR A 213 -5.36 7.57 22.22
CA THR A 213 -6.48 8.04 21.39
C THR A 213 -6.84 7.05 20.28
N LYS A 214 -6.02 6.01 20.07
CA LYS A 214 -6.14 5.03 18.97
C LYS A 214 -6.22 5.68 17.58
N THR A 215 -5.47 6.76 17.37
CA THR A 215 -5.46 7.54 16.12
C THR A 215 -4.08 7.61 15.50
N PHE A 216 -4.04 7.79 14.18
CA PHE A 216 -2.82 8.07 13.44
C PHE A 216 -2.73 9.55 13.09
N LYS A 217 -1.50 10.07 13.01
CA LYS A 217 -1.22 11.44 12.54
C LYS A 217 0.07 11.49 11.73
N LEU A 218 0.17 12.47 10.84
CA LEU A 218 1.41 12.80 10.14
C LEU A 218 2.39 13.49 11.10
N THR A 219 3.68 13.32 10.83
CA THR A 219 4.79 13.86 11.63
C THR A 219 6.05 13.99 10.78
N ASP A 220 6.97 14.88 11.14
CA ASP A 220 8.28 14.97 10.50
C ASP A 220 9.21 13.79 10.85
N ASN A 221 8.83 12.98 11.84
CA ASN A 221 9.62 11.86 12.30
C ASN A 221 9.33 10.58 11.52
N VAL A 222 10.19 10.27 10.56
CA VAL A 222 10.12 9.09 9.67
C VAL A 222 10.78 7.83 10.25
N SER A 223 11.08 7.81 11.55
CA SER A 223 11.88 6.73 12.15
C SER A 223 11.15 5.40 12.30
N VAL A 224 9.82 5.33 12.19
CA VAL A 224 9.05 4.08 12.30
C VAL A 224 8.28 3.82 11.01
N ASN A 225 7.08 4.35 10.87
CA ASN A 225 6.31 4.28 9.64
C ASN A 225 6.42 5.60 8.89
N TYR A 226 6.44 5.52 7.57
CA TYR A 226 6.51 6.71 6.72
C TYR A 226 5.72 6.53 5.43
N MET A 227 5.38 7.66 4.82
CA MET A 227 4.81 7.74 3.49
C MET A 227 5.72 8.60 2.60
N MET A 228 5.80 8.24 1.34
CA MET A 228 6.55 8.94 0.30
C MET A 228 5.63 9.23 -0.88
N HIS A 229 5.80 10.41 -1.44
CA HIS A 229 5.15 10.82 -2.67
C HIS A 229 6.18 11.09 -3.74
N PHE A 230 6.00 10.47 -4.89
CA PHE A 230 6.84 10.65 -6.07
C PHE A 230 6.01 11.14 -7.25
N ARG A 231 6.68 11.81 -8.19
CA ARG A 231 6.11 12.22 -9.46
C ARG A 231 6.98 11.71 -10.61
N LYS A 232 6.34 11.10 -11.62
CA LYS A 232 7.04 10.68 -12.85
C LYS A 232 7.40 11.89 -13.69
N GLU A 233 8.61 11.90 -14.28
CA GLU A 233 9.07 12.91 -15.24
C GLU A 233 8.21 12.97 -16.50
#